data_76adaf3de78dddca7d6a3f2ecdb4efe8
#
_entry.id   76adaf3de78dddca7d6a3f2ecdb4efe8
#
_cell.length_a   1.000
_cell.length_b   1.000
_cell.length_c   1.000
_cell.angle_alpha   90.00
_cell.angle_beta   90.00
_cell.angle_gamma   90.00
#
_symmetry.space_group_name_H-M   'P 1'
#
loop_
_entity.id
_entity.type
_entity.pdbx_description
1 polymer ?
#
loop_
_entity_poly.entity_id
_entity_poly.type
_entity_poly.pdbx_seq_one_letter_code
_entity_poly.pdbx_strand_id
1 'polypeptide(L)'
;MAVVQIDGNQNTLKAGQSTPQGVKLLSANSNAAVLEVDGRRERFTLGSRVSTGLKAPDLPEARVWPAPNGMYRTSGAINGYPVDFLLDTGATWVAMNAAQARRLGIDFRYQGQERWVSTANGDARVYVVSLDSVKVGDIELHGVDAAVLEGDSPPTVLLGMSFLSRLDMQHQGDVLVLKQKW
;
A
#
# COMPACT_ATOMS: atom_id res chain seq x y z
N MET A 1 -24.01 18.44 30.21
CA MET A 1 -24.37 17.96 28.88
C MET A 1 -23.52 18.71 27.87
N ALA A 2 -22.94 18.02 26.94
CA ALA A 2 -22.16 18.61 25.84
C ALA A 2 -22.60 18.01 24.51
N VAL A 3 -22.57 18.83 23.46
CA VAL A 3 -22.71 18.39 22.08
C VAL A 3 -21.32 18.28 21.50
N VAL A 4 -20.92 17.08 21.11
CA VAL A 4 -19.60 16.80 20.55
C VAL A 4 -19.75 16.28 19.13
N GLN A 5 -18.93 16.79 18.23
CA GLN A 5 -18.85 16.29 16.86
C GLN A 5 -17.63 15.39 16.75
N ILE A 6 -17.88 14.11 16.41
CA ILE A 6 -16.85 13.09 16.28
C ILE A 6 -16.96 12.54 14.85
N ASP A 7 -15.89 12.64 14.08
CA ASP A 7 -15.82 12.14 12.68
C ASP A 7 -17.00 12.58 11.82
N GLY A 8 -17.43 13.83 12.00
CA GLY A 8 -18.58 14.42 11.28
C GLY A 8 -19.96 14.13 11.88
N ASN A 9 -20.07 13.19 12.82
CA ASN A 9 -21.31 12.84 13.47
C ASN A 9 -21.50 13.63 14.80
N GLN A 10 -22.68 14.22 14.97
CA GLN A 10 -23.00 14.99 16.16
C GLN A 10 -23.62 14.08 17.23
N ASN A 11 -23.01 14.08 18.42
CA ASN A 11 -23.45 13.30 19.57
C ASN A 11 -23.73 14.22 20.77
N THR A 12 -24.86 14.01 21.44
CA THR A 12 -25.20 14.73 22.68
C THR A 12 -24.92 13.82 23.87
N LEU A 13 -24.00 14.21 24.74
CA LEU A 13 -23.56 13.41 25.88
C LEU A 13 -23.90 14.11 27.20
N LYS A 14 -24.34 13.33 28.19
CA LYS A 14 -24.35 13.71 29.59
C LYS A 14 -23.05 13.26 30.25
N ALA A 15 -22.64 13.92 31.35
CA ALA A 15 -21.47 13.49 32.12
C ALA A 15 -21.60 11.99 32.50
N GLY A 16 -20.54 11.24 32.25
CA GLY A 16 -20.47 9.79 32.44
C GLY A 16 -20.88 8.95 31.24
N GLN A 17 -21.51 9.52 30.22
CA GLN A 17 -21.89 8.79 28.99
C GLN A 17 -20.73 8.68 28.01
N SER A 18 -20.71 7.56 27.26
CA SER A 18 -19.73 7.30 26.20
C SER A 18 -20.43 7.16 24.84
N THR A 19 -19.72 7.50 23.77
CA THR A 19 -20.13 7.23 22.40
C THR A 19 -19.70 5.81 21.97
N PRO A 20 -20.26 5.26 20.88
CA PRO A 20 -19.81 3.99 20.30
C PRO A 20 -18.32 4.00 19.91
N GLN A 21 -17.77 5.19 19.63
CA GLN A 21 -16.36 5.41 19.27
C GLN A 21 -15.44 5.50 20.51
N GLY A 22 -15.92 5.22 21.73
CA GLY A 22 -15.09 5.19 22.93
C GLY A 22 -14.80 6.56 23.57
N VAL A 23 -15.44 7.64 23.11
CA VAL A 23 -15.29 8.97 23.71
C VAL A 23 -16.28 9.11 24.87
N LYS A 24 -15.77 9.35 26.09
CA LYS A 24 -16.57 9.52 27.31
C LYS A 24 -16.54 10.98 27.77
N LEU A 25 -17.69 11.56 28.04
CA LEU A 25 -17.80 12.87 28.65
C LEU A 25 -17.60 12.77 30.17
N LEU A 26 -16.55 13.35 30.70
CA LEU A 26 -16.30 13.40 32.14
C LEU A 26 -17.01 14.60 32.80
N SER A 27 -16.85 15.78 32.20
CA SER A 27 -17.51 17.01 32.68
C SER A 27 -17.67 18.01 31.55
N ALA A 28 -18.65 18.90 31.67
CA ALA A 28 -18.83 20.03 30.76
C ALA A 28 -19.39 21.24 31.49
N ASN A 29 -18.92 22.43 31.10
CA ASN A 29 -19.47 23.72 31.47
C ASN A 29 -19.76 24.58 30.24
N SER A 30 -20.11 25.85 30.38
CA SER A 30 -20.43 26.75 29.26
C SER A 30 -19.27 27.01 28.30
N ASN A 31 -18.03 26.73 28.66
CA ASN A 31 -16.84 27.14 27.91
C ASN A 31 -15.95 25.96 27.48
N ALA A 32 -16.09 24.80 28.13
CA ALA A 32 -15.25 23.65 27.85
C ALA A 32 -15.89 22.33 28.29
N ALA A 33 -15.46 21.24 27.67
CA ALA A 33 -15.75 19.87 28.09
C ALA A 33 -14.44 19.10 28.36
N VAL A 34 -14.47 18.22 29.34
CA VAL A 34 -13.39 17.25 29.58
C VAL A 34 -13.87 15.91 29.06
N LEU A 35 -13.18 15.39 28.07
CA LEU A 35 -13.45 14.11 27.48
C LEU A 35 -12.33 13.14 27.83
N GLU A 36 -12.69 11.87 27.93
CA GLU A 36 -11.73 10.75 27.96
C GLU A 36 -11.80 10.05 26.62
N VAL A 37 -10.66 9.99 25.95
CA VAL A 37 -10.48 9.35 24.64
C VAL A 37 -9.30 8.40 24.79
N ASP A 38 -9.48 7.11 24.50
CA ASP A 38 -8.45 6.07 24.65
C ASP A 38 -7.74 6.07 26.04
N GLY A 39 -8.52 6.31 27.11
CA GLY A 39 -8.01 6.36 28.48
C GLY A 39 -7.25 7.65 28.83
N ARG A 40 -7.14 8.59 27.90
CA ARG A 40 -6.52 9.92 28.14
C ARG A 40 -7.59 10.98 28.35
N ARG A 41 -7.35 11.85 29.32
CA ARG A 41 -8.26 12.96 29.63
C ARG A 41 -7.75 14.23 28.97
N GLU A 42 -8.60 14.82 28.14
CA GLU A 42 -8.29 16.07 27.45
C GLU A 42 -9.40 17.09 27.64
N ARG A 43 -9.02 18.37 27.69
CA ARG A 43 -9.94 19.49 27.80
C ARG A 43 -10.12 20.15 26.44
N PHE A 44 -11.37 20.20 25.99
CA PHE A 44 -11.77 20.82 24.73
C PHE A 44 -12.58 22.11 25.02
N THR A 45 -12.27 23.19 24.34
CA THR A 45 -13.03 24.43 24.37
C THR A 45 -14.13 24.43 23.33
N LEU A 46 -15.11 25.34 23.43
CA LEU A 46 -16.17 25.49 22.41
C LEU A 46 -15.53 25.75 21.04
N GLY A 47 -16.00 25.03 20.02
CA GLY A 47 -15.47 25.11 18.66
C GLY A 47 -14.24 24.23 18.38
N SER A 48 -13.68 23.56 19.39
CA SER A 48 -12.65 22.55 19.18
C SER A 48 -13.24 21.30 18.53
N ARG A 49 -12.52 20.72 17.57
CA ARG A 49 -12.87 19.39 17.02
C ARG A 49 -12.26 18.31 17.91
N VAL A 50 -13.09 17.35 18.30
CA VAL A 50 -12.60 16.11 18.92
C VAL A 50 -12.20 15.22 17.76
N SER A 51 -10.91 15.09 17.51
CA SER A 51 -10.39 13.98 16.74
C SER A 51 -10.24 12.81 17.70
N THR A 52 -11.05 11.78 17.57
CA THR A 52 -10.71 10.50 18.19
C THR A 52 -9.39 10.12 17.56
N GLY A 53 -8.34 9.98 18.34
CA GLY A 53 -7.03 9.56 17.87
C GLY A 53 -6.99 8.08 17.45
N LEU A 54 -8.08 7.56 16.90
CA LEU A 54 -8.07 6.42 16.02
C LEU A 54 -7.33 6.89 14.76
N LYS A 55 -5.97 6.96 14.90
CA LYS A 55 -5.11 6.93 13.74
C LYS A 55 -5.61 5.72 12.96
N ALA A 56 -6.21 5.96 11.80
CA ALA A 56 -6.49 4.88 10.88
C ALA A 56 -5.20 4.03 10.85
N PRO A 57 -5.26 2.71 10.99
CA PRO A 57 -4.05 1.90 11.02
C PRO A 57 -3.18 2.40 9.88
N ASP A 58 -1.92 2.73 10.17
CA ASP A 58 -0.99 3.16 9.14
C ASP A 58 -0.97 2.05 8.11
N LEU A 59 -1.63 2.26 6.98
CA LEU A 59 -1.61 1.28 5.89
C LEU A 59 -0.15 1.08 5.49
N PRO A 60 0.26 -0.16 5.18
CA PRO A 60 1.61 -0.43 4.73
C PRO A 60 2.03 0.53 3.62
N GLU A 61 3.19 1.14 3.78
CA GLU A 61 3.74 2.05 2.79
C GLU A 61 5.17 1.67 2.40
N ALA A 62 5.56 2.08 1.21
CA ALA A 62 6.93 2.01 0.74
C ALA A 62 7.32 3.34 0.08
N ARG A 63 8.53 3.79 0.34
CA ARG A 63 9.10 5.01 -0.24
C ARG A 63 10.19 4.64 -1.21
N VAL A 64 10.08 5.11 -2.44
CA VAL A 64 11.02 4.80 -3.52
C VAL A 64 11.63 6.09 -4.01
N TRP A 65 12.96 6.15 -3.96
CA TRP A 65 13.73 7.29 -4.47
C TRP A 65 14.12 7.06 -5.91
N PRO A 66 14.16 8.12 -6.73
CA PRO A 66 14.65 8.00 -8.09
C PRO A 66 16.16 7.72 -8.10
N ALA A 67 16.60 6.84 -8.99
CA ALA A 67 18.00 6.69 -9.33
C ALA A 67 18.50 7.92 -10.10
N PRO A 68 19.83 8.12 -10.27
CA PRO A 68 20.38 9.27 -11.00
C PRO A 68 19.85 9.45 -12.42
N ASN A 69 19.35 8.39 -13.04
CA ASN A 69 18.73 8.42 -14.38
C ASN A 69 17.22 8.71 -14.34
N GLY A 70 16.66 9.09 -13.18
CA GLY A 70 15.24 9.38 -12.98
C GLY A 70 14.33 8.16 -12.86
N MET A 71 14.84 6.95 -13.00
CA MET A 71 14.05 5.72 -12.85
C MET A 71 13.87 5.37 -11.38
N TYR A 72 12.69 4.89 -10.99
CA TYR A 72 12.41 4.41 -9.65
C TYR A 72 12.81 2.95 -9.50
N ARG A 73 13.77 2.68 -8.60
CA ARG A 73 14.25 1.33 -8.29
C ARG A 73 14.10 1.08 -6.79
N THR A 74 13.76 -0.17 -6.45
CA THR A 74 13.63 -0.57 -5.05
C THR A 74 13.97 -2.04 -4.89
N SER A 75 14.49 -2.41 -3.74
CA SER A 75 14.67 -3.80 -3.36
C SER A 75 13.41 -4.31 -2.66
N GLY A 76 13.14 -5.59 -2.82
CA GLY A 76 12.01 -6.26 -2.20
C GLY A 76 12.17 -7.77 -2.27
N ALA A 77 11.05 -8.51 -2.33
CA ALA A 77 11.07 -9.95 -2.44
C ALA A 77 9.90 -10.48 -3.30
N ILE A 78 10.13 -11.61 -3.98
CA ILE A 78 9.10 -12.44 -4.61
C ILE A 78 9.17 -13.82 -3.97
N ASN A 79 8.04 -14.30 -3.44
CA ASN A 79 7.95 -15.60 -2.76
C ASN A 79 9.04 -15.78 -1.68
N GLY A 80 9.38 -14.69 -0.96
CA GLY A 80 10.43 -14.66 0.04
C GLY A 80 11.88 -14.52 -0.49
N TYR A 81 12.11 -14.61 -1.79
CA TYR A 81 13.43 -14.43 -2.39
C TYR A 81 13.72 -12.97 -2.71
N PRO A 82 14.91 -12.44 -2.37
CA PRO A 82 15.24 -11.04 -2.60
C PRO A 82 15.33 -10.72 -4.09
N VAL A 83 14.78 -9.56 -4.47
CA VAL A 83 14.72 -9.06 -5.84
C VAL A 83 14.90 -7.55 -5.87
N ASP A 84 15.64 -7.06 -6.88
CA ASP A 84 15.66 -5.64 -7.22
C ASP A 84 14.65 -5.37 -8.33
N PHE A 85 13.78 -4.41 -8.07
CA PHE A 85 12.70 -4.01 -8.97
C PHE A 85 13.00 -2.68 -9.67
N LEU A 86 12.57 -2.60 -10.91
CA LEU A 86 12.36 -1.35 -11.61
C LEU A 86 10.84 -1.10 -11.70
N LEU A 87 10.36 0.02 -11.16
CA LEU A 87 8.96 0.40 -11.28
C LEU A 87 8.64 0.76 -12.72
N ASP A 88 7.65 0.10 -13.29
CA ASP A 88 7.25 0.29 -14.69
C ASP A 88 5.73 0.29 -14.83
N THR A 89 5.14 1.49 -14.92
CA THR A 89 3.69 1.66 -15.14
C THR A 89 3.25 1.29 -16.56
N GLY A 90 4.20 1.12 -17.49
CA GLY A 90 3.95 0.64 -18.84
C GLY A 90 3.84 -0.88 -18.94
N ALA A 91 4.34 -1.62 -17.94
CA ALA A 91 4.21 -3.07 -17.89
C ALA A 91 2.88 -3.48 -17.25
N THR A 92 2.10 -4.32 -17.93
CA THR A 92 0.82 -4.85 -17.41
C THR A 92 1.03 -5.73 -16.19
N TRP A 93 2.04 -6.59 -16.22
CA TRP A 93 2.36 -7.54 -15.16
C TRP A 93 3.73 -7.24 -14.54
N VAL A 94 3.99 -7.83 -13.37
CA VAL A 94 5.38 -8.02 -12.93
C VAL A 94 6.08 -8.82 -14.01
N ALA A 95 7.21 -8.33 -14.54
CA ALA A 95 7.86 -8.99 -15.67
C ALA A 95 9.29 -9.37 -15.33
N MET A 96 9.70 -10.57 -15.73
CA MET A 96 11.03 -11.08 -15.49
C MET A 96 11.48 -12.01 -16.62
N ASN A 97 12.78 -12.21 -16.75
CA ASN A 97 13.31 -13.19 -17.69
C ASN A 97 13.35 -14.62 -17.08
N ALA A 98 13.53 -15.61 -17.93
CA ALA A 98 13.57 -17.01 -17.53
C ALA A 98 14.66 -17.35 -16.51
N ALA A 99 15.82 -16.67 -16.55
CA ALA A 99 16.89 -16.89 -15.59
C ALA A 99 16.50 -16.37 -14.20
N GLN A 100 15.86 -15.21 -14.15
CA GLN A 100 15.33 -14.64 -12.90
C GLN A 100 14.24 -15.53 -12.31
N ALA A 101 13.28 -16.01 -13.11
CA ALA A 101 12.22 -16.90 -12.64
C ALA A 101 12.77 -18.18 -12.02
N ARG A 102 13.76 -18.83 -12.68
CA ARG A 102 14.43 -20.03 -12.12
C ARG A 102 15.11 -19.75 -10.78
N ARG A 103 15.81 -18.59 -10.67
CA ARG A 103 16.47 -18.18 -9.41
C ARG A 103 15.47 -18.00 -8.28
N LEU A 104 14.25 -17.59 -8.59
CA LEU A 104 13.14 -17.41 -7.64
C LEU A 104 12.34 -18.68 -7.40
N GLY A 105 12.77 -19.83 -7.93
CA GLY A 105 12.09 -21.11 -7.75
C GLY A 105 10.77 -21.23 -8.51
N ILE A 106 10.54 -20.38 -9.51
CA ILE A 106 9.29 -20.36 -10.29
C ILE A 106 9.44 -21.31 -11.50
N ASP A 107 8.70 -22.42 -11.47
CA ASP A 107 8.58 -23.32 -12.61
C ASP A 107 7.50 -22.80 -13.59
N PHE A 108 7.85 -21.73 -14.30
CA PHE A 108 6.93 -20.99 -15.14
C PHE A 108 6.42 -21.82 -16.34
N ARG A 109 7.16 -22.84 -16.78
CA ARG A 109 6.72 -23.70 -17.88
C ARG A 109 5.64 -24.67 -17.48
N TYR A 110 5.66 -25.11 -16.22
CA TYR A 110 4.67 -26.03 -15.67
C TYR A 110 3.44 -25.29 -15.11
N GLN A 111 3.68 -24.17 -14.40
CA GLN A 111 2.62 -23.41 -13.72
C GLN A 111 2.00 -22.32 -14.59
N GLY A 112 2.72 -21.88 -15.63
CA GLY A 112 2.35 -20.71 -16.42
C GLY A 112 1.41 -21.02 -17.57
N GLN A 113 0.58 -20.02 -17.89
CA GLN A 113 -0.21 -20.02 -19.12
C GLN A 113 0.56 -19.29 -20.22
N GLU A 114 0.81 -19.98 -21.32
CA GLU A 114 1.47 -19.38 -22.48
C GLU A 114 0.57 -18.34 -23.14
N ARG A 115 1.13 -17.16 -23.41
CA ARG A 115 0.45 -16.04 -24.08
C ARG A 115 1.40 -15.29 -25.00
N TRP A 116 0.82 -14.62 -26.01
CA TRP A 116 1.53 -13.65 -26.81
C TRP A 116 1.22 -12.24 -26.29
N VAL A 117 2.24 -11.42 -26.15
CA VAL A 117 2.13 -10.03 -25.70
C VAL A 117 2.91 -9.13 -26.63
N SER A 118 2.39 -7.92 -26.85
CA SER A 118 3.12 -6.90 -27.58
C SER A 118 4.04 -6.16 -26.62
N THR A 119 5.32 -6.07 -26.96
CA THR A 119 6.34 -5.37 -26.18
C THR A 119 6.97 -4.28 -27.03
N ALA A 120 7.77 -3.40 -26.41
CA ALA A 120 8.51 -2.36 -27.11
C ALA A 120 9.45 -2.94 -28.21
N ASN A 121 9.84 -4.21 -28.11
CA ASN A 121 10.72 -4.92 -29.05
C ASN A 121 9.96 -5.84 -30.02
N GLY A 122 8.62 -5.73 -30.10
CA GLY A 122 7.75 -6.56 -30.90
C GLY A 122 6.98 -7.59 -30.07
N ASP A 123 6.28 -8.51 -30.75
CA ASP A 123 5.50 -9.55 -30.10
C ASP A 123 6.42 -10.60 -29.49
N ALA A 124 6.15 -10.95 -28.25
CA ALA A 124 6.92 -11.91 -27.47
C ALA A 124 5.99 -12.97 -26.87
N ARG A 125 6.49 -14.21 -26.82
CA ARG A 125 5.85 -15.28 -26.08
C ARG A 125 6.23 -15.18 -24.60
N VAL A 126 5.23 -15.20 -23.72
CA VAL A 126 5.39 -15.13 -22.28
C VAL A 126 4.62 -16.25 -21.59
N TYR A 127 5.06 -16.60 -20.40
CA TYR A 127 4.32 -17.47 -19.48
C TYR A 127 3.77 -16.63 -18.36
N VAL A 128 2.45 -16.54 -18.27
CA VAL A 128 1.78 -15.82 -17.16
C VAL A 128 1.63 -16.77 -15.99
N VAL A 129 2.19 -16.40 -14.84
CA VAL A 129 2.16 -17.15 -13.59
C VAL A 129 1.56 -16.27 -12.49
N SER A 130 0.99 -16.89 -11.46
CA SER A 130 0.61 -16.17 -10.23
C SER A 130 1.70 -16.34 -9.19
N LEU A 131 2.22 -15.23 -8.68
CA LEU A 131 3.19 -15.19 -7.59
C LEU A 131 2.46 -15.29 -6.26
N ASP A 132 2.95 -16.13 -5.32
CA ASP A 132 2.34 -16.28 -4.00
C ASP A 132 2.41 -14.96 -3.23
N SER A 133 3.57 -14.29 -3.25
CA SER A 133 3.73 -12.97 -2.65
C SER A 133 4.74 -12.09 -3.38
N VAL A 134 4.48 -10.78 -3.37
CA VAL A 134 5.42 -9.73 -3.78
C VAL A 134 5.48 -8.69 -2.68
N LYS A 135 6.69 -8.44 -2.16
CA LYS A 135 6.94 -7.51 -1.05
C LYS A 135 7.82 -6.35 -1.49
N VAL A 136 7.40 -5.13 -1.14
CA VAL A 136 8.17 -3.88 -1.34
C VAL A 136 8.00 -3.01 -0.09
N GLY A 137 9.08 -2.78 0.65
CA GLY A 137 9.01 -2.12 1.96
C GLY A 137 8.09 -2.88 2.90
N ASP A 138 7.10 -2.19 3.48
CA ASP A 138 6.10 -2.78 4.37
C ASP A 138 4.89 -3.37 3.63
N ILE A 139 4.80 -3.15 2.31
CA ILE A 139 3.70 -3.64 1.49
C ILE A 139 3.98 -5.07 1.06
N GLU A 140 3.05 -5.98 1.33
CA GLU A 140 3.07 -7.36 0.83
C GLU A 140 1.73 -7.70 0.20
N LEU A 141 1.75 -8.04 -1.10
CA LEU A 141 0.56 -8.43 -1.86
C LEU A 141 0.67 -9.88 -2.31
N HIS A 142 -0.44 -10.60 -2.20
CA HIS A 142 -0.55 -12.00 -2.61
C HIS A 142 -1.31 -12.14 -3.93
N GLY A 143 -1.05 -13.25 -4.63
CA GLY A 143 -1.71 -13.57 -5.90
C GLY A 143 -1.44 -12.46 -6.94
N VAL A 144 -0.17 -12.13 -7.17
CA VAL A 144 0.24 -11.11 -8.13
C VAL A 144 0.62 -11.79 -9.44
N ASP A 145 -0.05 -11.43 -10.51
CA ASP A 145 0.25 -11.98 -11.84
C ASP A 145 1.60 -11.46 -12.35
N ALA A 146 2.39 -12.37 -12.90
CA ALA A 146 3.68 -12.07 -13.51
C ALA A 146 3.83 -12.71 -14.88
N ALA A 147 4.56 -12.04 -15.77
CA ALA A 147 4.96 -12.55 -17.07
C ALA A 147 6.43 -12.95 -17.04
N VAL A 148 6.71 -14.19 -17.41
CA VAL A 148 8.06 -14.69 -17.59
C VAL A 148 8.36 -14.75 -19.09
N LEU A 149 9.38 -14.01 -19.52
CA LEU A 149 9.83 -13.98 -20.91
C LEU A 149 10.98 -14.97 -21.09
N GLU A 150 10.94 -15.70 -22.20
CA GLU A 150 12.11 -16.49 -22.63
C GLU A 150 13.21 -15.55 -23.14
N GLY A 151 14.47 -15.90 -22.88
CA GLY A 151 15.62 -15.04 -23.17
C GLY A 151 16.10 -14.21 -21.97
N ASP A 152 16.85 -13.14 -22.25
CA ASP A 152 17.56 -12.37 -21.24
C ASP A 152 16.88 -11.03 -20.90
N SER A 153 15.75 -10.74 -21.53
CA SER A 153 14.98 -9.50 -21.29
C SER A 153 13.71 -9.79 -20.47
N PRO A 154 13.36 -8.91 -19.52
CA PRO A 154 14.08 -7.71 -19.10
C PRO A 154 15.30 -8.05 -18.19
N PRO A 155 16.37 -7.24 -18.21
CA PRO A 155 17.57 -7.49 -17.39
C PRO A 155 17.33 -7.28 -15.90
N THR A 156 16.35 -6.47 -15.55
CA THR A 156 15.88 -6.23 -14.17
C THR A 156 14.40 -6.58 -14.09
N VAL A 157 13.94 -7.13 -12.96
CA VAL A 157 12.52 -7.44 -12.76
C VAL A 157 11.72 -6.14 -12.79
N LEU A 158 10.69 -6.07 -13.63
CA LEU A 158 9.79 -4.93 -13.73
C LEU A 158 8.66 -5.11 -12.72
N LEU A 159 8.42 -4.09 -11.90
CA LEU A 159 7.27 -4.03 -11.01
C LEU A 159 6.12 -3.35 -11.76
N GLY A 160 5.27 -4.16 -12.39
CA GLY A 160 4.21 -3.70 -13.29
C GLY A 160 2.87 -3.45 -12.60
N MET A 161 1.86 -3.16 -13.42
CA MET A 161 0.53 -2.75 -12.96
C MET A 161 -0.24 -3.84 -12.21
N SER A 162 0.07 -5.13 -12.40
CA SER A 162 -0.52 -6.21 -11.59
C SER A 162 -0.26 -6.04 -10.08
N PHE A 163 0.84 -5.36 -9.72
CA PHE A 163 1.15 -4.94 -8.36
C PHE A 163 0.76 -3.47 -8.11
N LEU A 164 1.21 -2.55 -8.96
CA LEU A 164 1.10 -1.10 -8.74
C LEU A 164 -0.35 -0.60 -8.73
N SER A 165 -1.25 -1.18 -9.52
CA SER A 165 -2.67 -0.77 -9.55
C SER A 165 -3.42 -1.01 -8.24
N ARG A 166 -2.91 -1.90 -7.39
CA ARG A 166 -3.47 -2.21 -6.07
C ARG A 166 -3.03 -1.21 -4.99
N LEU A 167 -2.21 -0.22 -5.36
CA LEU A 167 -1.65 0.79 -4.48
C LEU A 167 -2.08 2.20 -4.90
N ASP A 168 -2.09 3.11 -3.94
CA ASP A 168 -2.08 4.54 -4.19
C ASP A 168 -0.63 4.99 -4.37
N MET A 169 -0.38 5.71 -5.48
CA MET A 169 0.93 6.24 -5.82
C MET A 169 0.90 7.76 -5.73
N GLN A 170 1.74 8.34 -4.88
CA GLN A 170 1.81 9.78 -4.65
C GLN A 170 3.25 10.26 -4.72
N HIS A 171 3.49 11.36 -5.44
CA HIS A 171 4.79 12.02 -5.41
C HIS A 171 4.85 13.01 -4.23
N GLN A 172 5.88 12.90 -3.43
CA GLN A 172 6.22 13.85 -2.37
C GLN A 172 7.63 14.41 -2.66
N GLY A 173 7.67 15.51 -3.42
CA GLY A 173 8.92 15.96 -4.04
C GLY A 173 9.39 14.93 -5.06
N ASP A 174 10.64 14.50 -4.95
CA ASP A 174 11.24 13.49 -5.83
C ASP A 174 10.93 12.04 -5.39
N VAL A 175 10.35 11.86 -4.19
CA VAL A 175 10.05 10.53 -3.64
C VAL A 175 8.69 10.05 -4.13
N LEU A 176 8.64 8.82 -4.63
CA LEU A 176 7.39 8.12 -4.90
C LEU A 176 6.98 7.33 -3.66
N VAL A 177 5.83 7.69 -3.09
CA VAL A 177 5.22 7.01 -1.95
C VAL A 177 4.15 6.07 -2.48
N LEU A 178 4.30 4.79 -2.15
CA LEU A 178 3.33 3.73 -2.43
C LEU A 178 2.58 3.42 -1.14
N LYS A 179 1.26 3.33 -1.20
CA LYS A 179 0.41 2.97 -0.05
C LYS A 179 -0.59 1.89 -0.45
N GLN A 180 -0.77 0.92 0.41
CA GLN A 180 -1.81 -0.08 0.20
C GLN A 180 -3.20 0.57 0.29
N LYS A 181 -4.13 0.22 -0.59
CA LYS A 181 -5.47 0.83 -0.63
C LYS A 181 -6.40 0.32 0.47
N TRP A 182 -6.22 -0.94 0.91
CA TRP A 182 -7.02 -1.63 1.94
C TRP A 182 -6.24 -2.83 2.50
#